data_5651c3d0a9f4bf9b623870824c2c3ab2
#
_entry.id   5651c3d0a9f4bf9b623870824c2c3ab2
#
_cell.length_a   1.000
_cell.length_b   1.000
_cell.length_c   1.000
_cell.angle_alpha   90.00
_cell.angle_beta   90.00
_cell.angle_gamma   90.00
#
_symmetry.space_group_name_H-M   'P 1'
#
loop_
_entity.id
_entity.type
_entity.pdbx_description
1 polymer ?
#
loop_
_entity_poly.entity_id
_entity_poly.type
_entity_poly.pdbx_seq_one_letter_code
_entity_poly.pdbx_strand_id
1 'polypeptide(L)'
;MLLAGMLILTGCGAKNSSPVENGKDYTWNDITVMLPEDWADRCTIKEDENGFTIYQTASYEKMEGLGYLCSFEKSDAWMNYGAGENLIAYTEDGTLYYLMQPTDVACDTEDQTIVEEYGSMMEEVTAIASSVKIGADDVHYDADQYVVPVGAILPVTEENLSDLSEQELYLAANEIYARHGKTFDDTYLQAHFDACSWYTPAGGATAGD
;
A
#
# COMPACT_ATOMS: atom_id res chain seq x y z
N MET A 1 -31.79 8.49 29.37
CA MET A 1 -30.35 8.60 29.12
C MET A 1 -29.98 7.39 28.29
N LEU A 2 -30.11 7.52 26.94
CA LEU A 2 -29.84 6.43 25.99
C LEU A 2 -28.39 6.70 25.45
N LEU A 3 -27.48 5.77 25.73
CA LEU A 3 -26.18 5.71 25.06
C LEU A 3 -26.40 5.14 23.65
N ALA A 4 -26.23 5.98 22.64
CA ALA A 4 -26.08 5.53 21.27
C ALA A 4 -24.67 4.97 21.11
N GLY A 5 -24.59 3.64 20.99
CA GLY A 5 -23.34 2.95 20.63
C GLY A 5 -23.01 3.25 19.16
N MET A 6 -21.95 4.02 18.95
CA MET A 6 -21.35 4.27 17.65
C MET A 6 -20.59 3.00 17.25
N LEU A 7 -21.15 2.20 16.33
CA LEU A 7 -20.41 1.13 15.66
C LEU A 7 -19.38 1.80 14.74
N ILE A 8 -18.14 1.80 15.18
CA ILE A 8 -17.01 2.11 14.31
C ILE A 8 -16.80 0.84 13.48
N LEU A 9 -17.21 0.87 12.23
CA LEU A 9 -16.76 -0.07 11.20
C LEU A 9 -15.28 0.20 10.98
N THR A 10 -14.43 -0.57 11.64
CA THR A 10 -13.01 -0.64 11.28
C THR A 10 -12.94 -1.38 9.96
N GLY A 11 -12.87 -0.63 8.86
CA GLY A 11 -12.27 -1.13 7.64
C GLY A 11 -10.86 -1.65 7.98
N CYS A 12 -10.39 -2.69 7.32
CA CYS A 12 -9.00 -3.12 7.35
C CYS A 12 -8.12 -1.95 6.87
N GLY A 13 -7.97 -0.96 7.75
CA GLY A 13 -7.07 0.15 7.55
C GLY A 13 -5.69 -0.27 8.01
N ALA A 14 -4.69 0.05 7.24
CA ALA A 14 -3.31 0.05 7.66
C ALA A 14 -3.24 0.60 9.09
N LYS A 15 -2.62 -0.15 10.01
CA LYS A 15 -2.32 0.36 11.33
C LYS A 15 -1.54 1.66 11.10
N ASN A 16 -2.00 2.78 11.67
CA ASN A 16 -1.27 4.04 11.68
C ASN A 16 0.10 3.79 12.32
N SER A 17 1.05 3.34 11.53
CA SER A 17 2.45 3.33 11.92
C SER A 17 2.90 4.79 11.92
N SER A 18 3.51 5.24 13.01
CA SER A 18 4.16 6.54 13.00
C SER A 18 5.25 6.51 11.94
N PRO A 19 5.41 7.55 11.12
CA PRO A 19 6.49 7.62 10.14
C PRO A 19 7.84 7.48 10.85
N VAL A 20 8.86 7.03 10.11
CA VAL A 20 10.24 6.97 10.62
C VAL A 20 10.64 8.37 11.07
N GLU A 21 10.88 8.55 12.38
CA GLU A 21 11.17 9.88 12.95
C GLU A 21 12.61 10.33 12.70
N ASN A 22 13.55 9.36 12.70
CA ASN A 22 14.97 9.59 12.42
C ASN A 22 15.46 8.53 11.44
N GLY A 23 15.83 8.97 10.25
CA GLY A 23 16.24 8.05 9.22
C GLY A 23 17.05 8.73 8.12
N LYS A 24 17.52 7.93 7.20
CA LYS A 24 18.26 8.36 6.03
C LYS A 24 17.47 7.98 4.77
N ASP A 25 17.30 8.94 3.87
CA ASP A 25 16.69 8.70 2.58
C ASP A 25 17.56 7.72 1.76
N TYR A 26 16.91 6.68 1.24
CA TYR A 26 17.44 5.81 0.21
C TYR A 26 16.62 6.03 -1.05
N THR A 27 17.29 6.27 -2.17
CA THR A 27 16.64 6.57 -3.45
C THR A 27 17.14 5.61 -4.52
N TRP A 28 16.21 4.95 -5.18
CA TRP A 28 16.42 4.19 -6.39
C TRP A 28 15.51 4.76 -7.49
N ASN A 29 16.12 5.26 -8.58
CA ASN A 29 15.41 5.98 -9.64
C ASN A 29 14.46 7.07 -9.06
N ASP A 30 13.17 6.86 -9.22
CA ASP A 30 12.08 7.75 -8.77
C ASP A 30 11.45 7.32 -7.43
N ILE A 31 11.87 6.21 -6.85
CA ILE A 31 11.38 5.73 -5.54
C ILE A 31 12.34 6.18 -4.44
N THR A 32 11.85 6.92 -3.47
CA THR A 32 12.59 7.27 -2.26
C THR A 32 11.87 6.76 -1.03
N VAL A 33 12.60 6.10 -0.13
CA VAL A 33 12.12 5.65 1.18
C VAL A 33 13.03 6.17 2.28
N MET A 34 12.50 6.37 3.49
CA MET A 34 13.31 6.70 4.65
C MET A 34 13.59 5.42 5.44
N LEU A 35 14.87 5.05 5.53
CA LEU A 35 15.32 3.92 6.32
C LEU A 35 15.69 4.39 7.73
N PRO A 36 15.32 3.67 8.81
CA PRO A 36 15.75 3.98 10.16
C PRO A 36 17.27 4.09 10.27
N GLU A 37 17.77 5.00 11.10
CA GLU A 37 19.21 5.26 11.22
C GLU A 37 19.98 4.00 11.69
N ASP A 38 19.37 3.19 12.54
CA ASP A 38 19.96 1.96 13.06
C ASP A 38 19.94 0.79 12.07
N TRP A 39 19.30 0.95 10.90
CA TRP A 39 19.32 -0.04 9.82
C TRP A 39 20.62 -0.01 9.01
N ALA A 40 21.44 1.03 9.11
CA ALA A 40 22.60 1.26 8.25
C ALA A 40 23.57 0.06 8.17
N ASP A 41 23.79 -0.63 9.32
CA ASP A 41 24.68 -1.80 9.40
C ASP A 41 23.90 -3.13 9.50
N ARG A 42 22.56 -3.08 9.52
CA ARG A 42 21.67 -4.23 9.72
C ARG A 42 20.93 -4.67 8.46
N CYS A 43 20.88 -3.83 7.44
CA CYS A 43 20.23 -4.16 6.18
C CYS A 43 21.19 -4.20 5.00
N THR A 44 20.95 -5.16 4.11
CA THR A 44 21.59 -5.29 2.80
C THR A 44 20.57 -4.97 1.74
N ILE A 45 20.88 -4.03 0.84
CA ILE A 45 19.98 -3.63 -0.25
C ILE A 45 20.52 -4.20 -1.56
N LYS A 46 19.64 -4.77 -2.36
CA LYS A 46 19.89 -5.24 -3.72
C LYS A 46 18.97 -4.54 -4.69
N GLU A 47 19.54 -4.06 -5.76
CA GLU A 47 18.81 -3.38 -6.84
C GLU A 47 18.73 -4.28 -8.07
N ASP A 48 17.63 -4.16 -8.81
CA ASP A 48 17.48 -4.75 -10.14
C ASP A 48 16.81 -3.77 -11.10
N GLU A 49 16.32 -4.23 -12.24
CA GLU A 49 15.70 -3.39 -13.26
C GLU A 49 14.32 -2.86 -12.87
N ASN A 50 13.64 -3.52 -11.91
CA ASN A 50 12.28 -3.20 -11.49
C ASN A 50 12.22 -2.43 -10.17
N GLY A 51 13.25 -2.54 -9.32
CA GLY A 51 13.21 -1.94 -8.00
C GLY A 51 14.41 -2.25 -7.13
N PHE A 52 14.14 -2.35 -5.83
CA PHE A 52 15.14 -2.75 -4.85
C PHE A 52 14.52 -3.59 -3.74
N THR A 53 15.33 -4.49 -3.23
CA THR A 53 14.96 -5.42 -2.16
C THR A 53 15.83 -5.17 -0.93
N ILE A 54 15.23 -5.19 0.24
CA ILE A 54 15.89 -5.00 1.53
C ILE A 54 15.90 -6.32 2.28
N TYR A 55 17.08 -6.71 2.75
CA TYR A 55 17.32 -7.93 3.52
C TYR A 55 17.94 -7.61 4.87
N GLN A 56 17.65 -8.40 5.90
CA GLN A 56 18.47 -8.43 7.11
C GLN A 56 19.86 -8.96 6.78
N THR A 57 20.91 -8.19 7.05
CA THR A 57 22.29 -8.53 6.68
C THR A 57 22.75 -9.86 7.27
N ALA A 58 22.47 -10.10 8.55
CA ALA A 58 22.91 -11.30 9.24
C ALA A 58 22.41 -12.62 8.63
N SER A 59 21.16 -12.62 8.11
CA SER A 59 20.62 -13.78 7.38
C SER A 59 21.17 -13.84 5.95
N TYR A 60 21.27 -12.69 5.27
CA TYR A 60 21.74 -12.62 3.89
C TYR A 60 23.19 -13.11 3.73
N GLU A 61 24.07 -12.80 4.70
CA GLU A 61 25.47 -13.25 4.69
C GLU A 61 25.60 -14.77 4.86
N LYS A 62 24.63 -15.43 5.48
CA LYS A 62 24.60 -16.89 5.59
C LYS A 62 24.17 -17.56 4.30
N MET A 63 23.18 -16.99 3.63
CA MET A 63 22.69 -17.46 2.33
C MET A 63 22.05 -16.30 1.58
N GLU A 64 22.51 -16.07 0.36
CA GLU A 64 21.93 -15.05 -0.52
C GLU A 64 20.42 -15.27 -0.72
N GLY A 65 19.65 -14.20 -0.52
CA GLY A 65 18.18 -14.21 -0.59
C GLY A 65 17.49 -14.52 0.74
N LEU A 66 18.22 -15.02 1.76
CA LEU A 66 17.68 -15.15 3.11
C LEU A 66 17.66 -13.78 3.80
N GLY A 67 16.73 -13.57 4.73
CA GLY A 67 16.57 -12.29 5.42
C GLY A 67 15.68 -11.28 4.69
N TYR A 68 14.91 -11.72 3.69
CA TYR A 68 13.99 -10.85 2.94
C TYR A 68 13.02 -10.13 3.88
N LEU A 69 13.05 -8.79 3.86
CA LEU A 69 12.18 -7.93 4.65
C LEU A 69 11.07 -7.32 3.78
N CYS A 70 11.45 -6.71 2.69
CA CYS A 70 10.52 -6.14 1.70
C CYS A 70 11.25 -5.79 0.41
N SER A 71 10.48 -5.60 -0.67
CA SER A 71 10.95 -4.91 -1.87
C SER A 71 10.00 -3.78 -2.26
N PHE A 72 10.56 -2.78 -2.95
CA PHE A 72 9.84 -1.71 -3.59
C PHE A 72 10.07 -1.84 -5.08
N GLU A 73 8.99 -2.05 -5.82
CA GLU A 73 9.05 -2.41 -7.23
C GLU A 73 8.11 -1.55 -8.05
N LYS A 74 8.46 -1.31 -9.30
CA LYS A 74 7.56 -0.70 -10.28
C LYS A 74 7.31 -1.63 -11.47
N SER A 75 6.09 -1.56 -11.98
CA SER A 75 5.61 -2.38 -13.09
C SER A 75 4.66 -1.57 -13.96
N ASP A 76 4.58 -1.92 -15.24
CA ASP A 76 3.56 -1.44 -16.18
C ASP A 76 2.35 -2.39 -16.29
N ALA A 77 2.34 -3.44 -15.47
CA ALA A 77 1.29 -4.44 -15.43
C ALA A 77 0.80 -4.65 -14.00
N TRP A 78 -0.48 -4.96 -13.88
CA TRP A 78 -1.04 -5.40 -12.60
C TRP A 78 -0.36 -6.69 -12.16
N MET A 79 0.18 -6.66 -10.93
CA MET A 79 0.74 -7.83 -10.28
C MET A 79 -0.27 -8.35 -9.26
N ASN A 80 -0.55 -9.64 -9.29
CA ASN A 80 -1.40 -10.32 -8.31
C ASN A 80 -0.65 -11.56 -7.82
N TYR A 81 0.21 -11.37 -6.85
CA TYR A 81 0.98 -12.45 -6.22
C TYR A 81 0.37 -12.93 -4.89
N GLY A 82 -0.79 -12.38 -4.50
CA GLY A 82 -1.51 -12.76 -3.28
C GLY A 82 -1.13 -11.94 -2.03
N ALA A 83 -1.15 -12.62 -0.87
CA ALA A 83 -1.01 -11.96 0.42
C ALA A 83 0.41 -11.47 0.71
N GLY A 84 0.80 -10.34 0.42
CA GLY A 84 2.14 -9.76 0.66
C GLY A 84 2.47 -8.67 -0.32
N GLU A 85 1.56 -8.46 -1.26
CA GLU A 85 1.63 -7.43 -2.26
C GLU A 85 0.71 -6.26 -1.87
N ASN A 86 1.26 -5.04 -1.94
CA ASN A 86 0.48 -3.83 -1.68
C ASN A 86 0.81 -2.79 -2.75
N LEU A 87 -0.19 -2.38 -3.52
CA LEU A 87 -0.07 -1.22 -4.38
C LEU A 87 0.05 0.03 -3.49
N ILE A 88 1.15 0.77 -3.61
CA ILE A 88 1.41 1.98 -2.81
C ILE A 88 1.17 3.27 -3.58
N ALA A 89 1.36 3.25 -4.90
CA ALA A 89 1.10 4.40 -5.76
C ALA A 89 0.93 3.97 -7.22
N TYR A 90 0.38 4.87 -8.02
CA TYR A 90 0.38 4.74 -9.48
C TYR A 90 0.43 6.12 -10.13
N THR A 91 0.81 6.16 -11.41
CA THR A 91 0.85 7.37 -12.23
C THR A 91 -0.12 7.27 -13.42
N GLU A 92 -0.50 8.39 -14.00
CA GLU A 92 -1.47 8.43 -15.12
C GLU A 92 -0.96 7.74 -16.40
N ASP A 93 0.36 7.59 -16.53
CA ASP A 93 0.99 6.87 -17.64
C ASP A 93 0.88 5.33 -17.51
N GLY A 94 0.36 4.84 -16.39
CA GLY A 94 0.15 3.41 -16.15
C GLY A 94 1.25 2.73 -15.34
N THR A 95 2.23 3.47 -14.82
CA THR A 95 3.24 2.91 -13.93
C THR A 95 2.64 2.64 -12.54
N LEU A 96 2.85 1.43 -12.03
CA LEU A 96 2.37 0.96 -10.73
C LEU A 96 3.57 0.75 -9.80
N TYR A 97 3.43 1.15 -8.54
CA TYR A 97 4.46 1.03 -7.51
C TYR A 97 3.97 0.13 -6.40
N TYR A 98 4.75 -0.88 -6.07
CA TYR A 98 4.39 -1.93 -5.13
C TYR A 98 5.35 -2.01 -3.95
N LEU A 99 4.79 -2.29 -2.77
CA LEU A 99 5.51 -2.86 -1.65
C LEU A 99 5.24 -4.37 -1.64
N MET A 100 6.29 -5.17 -1.70
CA MET A 100 6.22 -6.61 -1.54
C MET A 100 6.78 -7.00 -0.18
N GLN A 101 6.12 -7.91 0.51
CA GLN A 101 6.54 -8.41 1.82
C GLN A 101 6.51 -9.94 1.84
N PRO A 102 7.34 -10.59 2.66
CA PRO A 102 7.29 -12.04 2.83
C PRO A 102 5.96 -12.46 3.47
N THR A 103 5.40 -13.56 3.00
CA THR A 103 4.19 -14.18 3.57
C THR A 103 4.52 -15.18 4.68
N ASP A 104 5.81 -15.48 4.86
CA ASP A 104 6.33 -16.39 5.88
C ASP A 104 7.65 -15.87 6.44
N VAL A 105 8.16 -16.46 7.51
CA VAL A 105 9.45 -16.10 8.11
C VAL A 105 10.57 -16.41 7.12
N ALA A 106 11.32 -15.38 6.73
CA ALA A 106 12.35 -15.47 5.69
C ALA A 106 13.78 -15.24 6.23
N CYS A 107 14.04 -15.47 7.51
CA CYS A 107 15.36 -15.32 8.13
C CYS A 107 16.00 -16.66 8.51
N ASP A 108 17.26 -16.61 8.93
CA ASP A 108 17.91 -17.77 9.56
C ASP A 108 17.28 -18.07 10.92
N THR A 109 16.56 -19.19 10.99
CA THR A 109 15.82 -19.63 12.20
C THR A 109 16.67 -20.45 13.16
N GLU A 110 17.93 -20.76 12.84
CA GLU A 110 18.83 -21.51 13.71
C GLU A 110 19.47 -20.62 14.80
N ASP A 111 19.49 -19.30 14.60
CA ASP A 111 20.03 -18.32 15.53
C ASP A 111 18.91 -17.40 16.09
N GLN A 112 18.60 -17.57 17.37
CA GLN A 112 17.53 -16.82 18.03
C GLN A 112 17.76 -15.31 18.01
N THR A 113 19.01 -14.83 18.03
CA THR A 113 19.33 -13.40 17.97
C THR A 113 18.97 -12.81 16.60
N ILE A 114 19.23 -13.58 15.54
CA ILE A 114 18.87 -13.21 14.17
C ILE A 114 17.35 -13.16 14.01
N VAL A 115 16.64 -14.14 14.57
CA VAL A 115 15.16 -14.18 14.54
C VAL A 115 14.54 -12.97 15.26
N GLU A 116 15.07 -12.61 16.44
CA GLU A 116 14.59 -11.47 17.22
C GLU A 116 14.85 -10.14 16.49
N GLU A 117 16.04 -9.98 15.92
CA GLU A 117 16.37 -8.81 15.11
C GLU A 117 15.47 -8.71 13.86
N TYR A 118 15.31 -9.82 13.12
CA TYR A 118 14.44 -9.88 11.94
C TYR A 118 13.00 -9.48 12.28
N GLY A 119 12.46 -10.02 13.39
CA GLY A 119 11.11 -9.67 13.85
C GLY A 119 10.97 -8.18 14.16
N SER A 120 11.96 -7.58 14.84
CA SER A 120 11.99 -6.13 15.11
C SER A 120 12.01 -5.31 13.82
N MET A 121 12.84 -5.69 12.83
CA MET A 121 12.92 -5.00 11.55
C MET A 121 11.61 -5.13 10.75
N MET A 122 10.96 -6.29 10.79
CA MET A 122 9.66 -6.49 10.13
C MET A 122 8.56 -5.58 10.68
N GLU A 123 8.58 -5.28 11.97
CA GLU A 123 7.63 -4.33 12.59
C GLU A 123 7.80 -2.90 12.05
N GLU A 124 8.99 -2.53 11.60
CA GLU A 124 9.32 -1.20 11.09
C GLU A 124 9.03 -1.04 9.59
N VAL A 125 8.86 -2.14 8.83
CA VAL A 125 8.62 -2.10 7.37
C VAL A 125 7.42 -1.22 7.00
N THR A 126 6.35 -1.26 7.80
CA THR A 126 5.16 -0.42 7.55
C THR A 126 5.45 1.09 7.70
N ALA A 127 6.34 1.46 8.63
CA ALA A 127 6.76 2.85 8.79
C ALA A 127 7.63 3.31 7.60
N ILE A 128 8.50 2.43 7.11
CA ILE A 128 9.29 2.67 5.89
C ILE A 128 8.37 2.85 4.68
N ALA A 129 7.40 1.95 4.50
CA ALA A 129 6.41 2.04 3.43
C ALA A 129 5.62 3.36 3.47
N SER A 130 5.25 3.83 4.67
CA SER A 130 4.57 5.11 4.86
C SER A 130 5.43 6.34 4.53
N SER A 131 6.75 6.17 4.39
CA SER A 131 7.69 7.23 4.02
C SER A 131 7.93 7.37 2.53
N VAL A 132 7.36 6.46 1.71
CA VAL A 132 7.59 6.42 0.26
C VAL A 132 7.25 7.75 -0.41
N LYS A 133 8.17 8.19 -1.25
CA LYS A 133 7.98 9.33 -2.16
C LYS A 133 8.33 8.89 -3.57
N ILE A 134 7.43 9.15 -4.49
CA ILE A 134 7.65 8.89 -5.92
C ILE A 134 7.94 10.22 -6.61
N GLY A 135 9.01 10.25 -7.41
CA GLY A 135 9.51 11.43 -8.09
C GLY A 135 8.83 11.73 -9.42
N ALA A 136 7.55 11.40 -9.58
CA ALA A 136 6.74 11.71 -10.76
C ALA A 136 5.75 12.86 -10.45
N ASP A 137 5.29 13.57 -11.49
CA ASP A 137 4.45 14.78 -11.32
C ASP A 137 2.97 14.45 -11.05
N ASP A 138 2.49 13.26 -11.43
CA ASP A 138 1.07 12.83 -11.45
C ASP A 138 0.82 11.60 -10.57
N VAL A 139 1.46 11.55 -9.41
CA VAL A 139 1.41 10.41 -8.50
C VAL A 139 0.12 10.37 -7.68
N HIS A 140 -0.52 9.23 -7.65
CA HIS A 140 -1.64 8.91 -6.79
C HIS A 140 -1.22 7.89 -5.73
N TYR A 141 -1.18 8.31 -4.45
CA TYR A 141 -0.74 7.46 -3.33
C TYR A 141 -1.88 6.72 -2.64
N ASP A 142 -3.11 7.25 -2.70
CA ASP A 142 -4.24 6.73 -1.91
C ASP A 142 -4.89 5.51 -2.57
N ALA A 143 -4.10 4.51 -2.95
CA ALA A 143 -4.60 3.26 -3.52
C ALA A 143 -5.64 2.57 -2.62
N ASP A 144 -5.47 2.68 -1.29
CA ASP A 144 -6.37 2.08 -0.30
C ASP A 144 -7.79 2.66 -0.29
N GLN A 145 -7.99 3.84 -0.90
CA GLN A 145 -9.30 4.47 -0.98
C GLN A 145 -10.15 4.01 -2.17
N TYR A 146 -9.54 3.24 -3.07
CA TYR A 146 -10.22 2.68 -4.23
C TYR A 146 -10.44 1.18 -4.04
N VAL A 147 -11.62 0.68 -4.44
CA VAL A 147 -11.89 -0.76 -4.47
C VAL A 147 -11.11 -1.42 -5.62
N VAL A 148 -11.00 -0.72 -6.75
CA VAL A 148 -10.17 -1.13 -7.88
C VAL A 148 -9.25 0.04 -8.28
N PRO A 149 -8.12 0.22 -7.57
CA PRO A 149 -7.25 1.39 -7.74
C PRO A 149 -6.88 1.68 -9.19
N VAL A 150 -6.47 0.66 -9.91
CA VAL A 150 -6.02 0.78 -11.31
C VAL A 150 -7.13 0.96 -12.34
N GLY A 151 -8.39 0.85 -11.95
CA GLY A 151 -9.54 0.93 -12.86
C GLY A 151 -9.71 2.28 -13.59
N ALA A 152 -8.95 3.32 -13.20
CA ALA A 152 -8.91 4.61 -13.88
C ALA A 152 -7.92 4.62 -15.05
N ILE A 153 -6.88 3.79 -15.01
CA ILE A 153 -5.73 3.83 -15.93
C ILE A 153 -5.55 2.54 -16.75
N LEU A 154 -6.05 1.41 -16.24
CA LEU A 154 -5.97 0.11 -16.90
C LEU A 154 -7.35 -0.52 -17.08
N PRO A 155 -7.56 -1.37 -18.11
CA PRO A 155 -8.77 -2.17 -18.22
C PRO A 155 -8.90 -3.11 -17.04
N VAL A 156 -10.05 -3.06 -16.34
CA VAL A 156 -10.37 -4.00 -15.26
C VAL A 156 -10.58 -5.40 -15.83
N THR A 157 -9.89 -6.39 -15.28
CA THR A 157 -9.94 -7.78 -15.68
C THR A 157 -10.64 -8.64 -14.62
N GLU A 158 -10.95 -9.90 -14.95
CA GLU A 158 -11.48 -10.87 -13.97
C GLU A 158 -10.50 -11.07 -12.81
N GLU A 159 -9.19 -11.00 -13.06
CA GLU A 159 -8.14 -11.14 -12.07
C GLU A 159 -8.20 -10.02 -11.03
N ASN A 160 -8.40 -8.76 -11.46
CA ASN A 160 -8.56 -7.62 -10.54
C ASN A 160 -9.78 -7.73 -9.62
N LEU A 161 -10.71 -8.63 -9.93
CA LEU A 161 -11.98 -8.78 -9.23
C LEU A 161 -12.07 -10.12 -8.46
N SER A 162 -11.14 -11.05 -8.67
CA SER A 162 -11.24 -12.43 -8.20
C SER A 162 -11.31 -12.58 -6.69
N ASP A 163 -10.63 -11.70 -5.96
CA ASP A 163 -10.51 -11.75 -4.50
C ASP A 163 -11.51 -10.83 -3.79
N LEU A 164 -12.31 -10.08 -4.56
CA LEU A 164 -13.31 -9.19 -4.01
C LEU A 164 -14.55 -9.95 -3.52
N SER A 165 -15.02 -9.63 -2.33
CA SER A 165 -16.31 -10.07 -1.83
C SER A 165 -17.48 -9.50 -2.67
N GLU A 166 -18.68 -10.08 -2.55
CA GLU A 166 -19.89 -9.58 -3.22
C GLU A 166 -20.14 -8.09 -2.91
N GLN A 167 -19.85 -7.67 -1.69
CA GLN A 167 -20.01 -6.27 -1.27
C GLN A 167 -18.98 -5.35 -1.92
N GLU A 168 -17.73 -5.78 -2.01
CA GLU A 168 -16.66 -5.04 -2.69
C GLU A 168 -16.89 -4.99 -4.20
N LEU A 169 -17.37 -6.07 -4.82
CA LEU A 169 -17.78 -6.06 -6.22
C LEU A 169 -18.92 -5.06 -6.49
N TYR A 170 -19.87 -4.93 -5.54
CA TYR A 170 -20.94 -3.93 -5.65
C TYR A 170 -20.39 -2.50 -5.55
N LEU A 171 -19.42 -2.27 -4.64
CA LEU A 171 -18.73 -0.99 -4.54
C LEU A 171 -17.90 -0.70 -5.81
N ALA A 172 -17.08 -1.66 -6.26
CA ALA A 172 -16.27 -1.53 -7.46
C ALA A 172 -17.07 -1.14 -8.71
N ALA A 173 -18.22 -1.79 -8.92
CA ALA A 173 -19.11 -1.47 -10.04
C ALA A 173 -19.67 -0.03 -9.98
N ASN A 174 -19.82 0.53 -8.79
CA ASN A 174 -20.32 1.89 -8.58
C ASN A 174 -19.21 2.92 -8.45
N GLU A 175 -18.01 2.52 -8.10
CA GLU A 175 -16.81 3.37 -8.02
C GLU A 175 -16.52 4.06 -9.35
N ILE A 176 -16.69 3.35 -10.47
CA ILE A 176 -16.52 3.92 -11.82
C ILE A 176 -17.41 5.14 -12.02
N TYR A 177 -18.66 5.08 -11.56
CA TYR A 177 -19.59 6.21 -11.64
C TYR A 177 -19.26 7.31 -10.61
N ALA A 178 -18.82 6.92 -9.41
CA ALA A 178 -18.41 7.86 -8.37
C ALA A 178 -17.22 8.72 -8.80
N ARG A 179 -16.24 8.13 -9.49
CA ARG A 179 -15.09 8.85 -10.08
C ARG A 179 -15.52 9.95 -11.08
N HIS A 180 -16.69 9.79 -11.68
CA HIS A 180 -17.31 10.80 -12.55
C HIS A 180 -18.31 11.72 -11.81
N GLY A 181 -18.29 11.69 -10.48
CA GLY A 181 -19.11 12.58 -9.65
C GLY A 181 -20.57 12.19 -9.54
N LYS A 182 -20.97 10.95 -9.88
CA LYS A 182 -22.35 10.49 -9.72
C LYS A 182 -22.74 10.50 -8.24
N THR A 183 -23.90 11.06 -7.91
CA THR A 183 -24.59 10.92 -6.63
C THR A 183 -25.48 9.68 -6.63
N PHE A 184 -25.65 9.05 -5.48
CA PHE A 184 -26.37 7.79 -5.35
C PHE A 184 -27.61 7.95 -4.45
N ASP A 185 -28.73 7.39 -4.88
CA ASP A 185 -29.94 7.27 -4.04
C ASP A 185 -29.78 6.16 -2.98
N ASP A 186 -28.89 5.19 -3.24
CA ASP A 186 -28.51 4.17 -2.28
C ASP A 186 -27.66 4.82 -1.17
N THR A 187 -28.19 4.80 0.05
CA THR A 187 -27.56 5.45 1.22
C THR A 187 -26.25 4.79 1.61
N TYR A 188 -26.07 3.49 1.33
CA TYR A 188 -24.82 2.78 1.60
C TYR A 188 -23.71 3.25 0.63
N LEU A 189 -24.02 3.30 -0.68
CA LEU A 189 -23.07 3.79 -1.69
C LEU A 189 -22.71 5.25 -1.42
N GLN A 190 -23.72 6.10 -1.19
CA GLN A 190 -23.46 7.52 -0.95
C GLN A 190 -22.58 7.73 0.29
N ALA A 191 -22.89 7.05 1.40
CA ALA A 191 -22.08 7.16 2.62
C ALA A 191 -20.65 6.63 2.46
N HIS A 192 -20.47 5.56 1.67
CA HIS A 192 -19.14 5.03 1.36
C HIS A 192 -18.32 6.06 0.58
N PHE A 193 -18.86 6.58 -0.53
CA PHE A 193 -18.11 7.51 -1.38
C PHE A 193 -17.93 8.88 -0.71
N ASP A 194 -18.88 9.36 0.08
CA ASP A 194 -18.72 10.60 0.87
C ASP A 194 -17.54 10.53 1.86
N ALA A 195 -17.15 9.32 2.25
CA ALA A 195 -15.98 9.11 3.11
C ALA A 195 -14.65 9.07 2.33
N CYS A 196 -14.70 8.95 0.99
CA CYS A 196 -13.51 8.92 0.14
C CYS A 196 -13.03 10.35 -0.16
N SER A 197 -11.75 10.64 0.07
CA SER A 197 -11.19 11.98 -0.14
C SER A 197 -11.20 12.44 -1.61
N TRP A 198 -11.16 11.49 -2.54
CA TRP A 198 -11.16 11.72 -3.98
C TRP A 198 -12.57 11.99 -4.56
N TYR A 199 -13.64 11.64 -3.84
CA TYR A 199 -15.00 11.77 -4.35
C TYR A 199 -15.48 13.21 -4.33
N THR A 200 -15.89 13.70 -5.51
CA THR A 200 -16.48 15.03 -5.67
C THR A 200 -17.79 14.90 -6.45
N PRO A 201 -18.97 15.07 -5.82
CA PRO A 201 -20.24 14.98 -6.50
C PRO A 201 -20.37 16.02 -7.63
N ALA A 202 -20.72 15.58 -8.85
CA ALA A 202 -21.02 16.47 -9.93
C ALA A 202 -22.40 17.12 -9.67
N GLY A 203 -22.39 18.35 -9.21
CA GLY A 203 -23.63 19.10 -8.93
C GLY A 203 -23.74 19.60 -7.49
N GLY A 204 -22.63 19.68 -6.77
CA GLY A 204 -22.57 20.41 -5.50
C GLY A 204 -22.89 21.89 -5.67
N ALA A 205 -24.17 22.21 -5.90
CA ALA A 205 -24.71 23.49 -5.48
C ALA A 205 -24.73 23.43 -3.95
N THR A 206 -23.79 24.14 -3.33
CA THR A 206 -23.86 24.47 -1.92
C THR A 206 -25.27 24.88 -1.58
N ALA A 207 -25.94 24.09 -0.72
CA ALA A 207 -27.07 24.56 0.02
C ALA A 207 -26.55 25.65 0.97
N GLY A 208 -26.58 26.87 0.52
CA GLY A 208 -26.14 28.02 1.25
C GLY A 208 -26.79 29.24 0.62
N ASP A 209 -28.05 29.46 1.02
CA ASP A 209 -28.62 30.77 1.35
C ASP A 209 -30.01 30.54 1.99
#